data_43fa8198a6fc42012880be3b7165e06d
#
_entry.id   43fa8198a6fc42012880be3b7165e06d
#
_cell.length_a   1.000
_cell.length_b   1.000
_cell.length_c   1.000
_cell.angle_alpha   90.00
_cell.angle_beta   90.00
_cell.angle_gamma   90.00
#
_symmetry.space_group_name_H-M   'P 1'
#
loop_
_entity.id
_entity.type
_entity.pdbx_description
1 polymer ?
#
loop_
_entity_poly.entity_id
_entity_poly.type
_entity_poly.pdbx_seq_one_letter_code
_entity_poly.pdbx_strand_id
1 'polypeptide(L)'
;MTEATARRLTLVATVLGSSLAFIDGSVVNVALPVIQRDLDLGLTGQEWVYLAYSLALASLYLAAGAVGDRWGRRGAFTWGIVGFAAASTLAGAAPDGTVLIVARFLQGIAGAFVTTNSLALLRSAYGRDAGRAVGQWTAFTGIATVLGPPAGGAIVEWASWRWIFFLNLPLAVASVVLARLGRMPERMGARVGRLDVPGAVLAAVTFGGVTYGMVQGSEHGFGGVWWAFVVAGLAAAAFVAVEQRSRSPLLPFELFRRRNFAGSNAETFLVYAALSGFFLYLPIYLQFLGFTPLEAGLVSVPTSIVMLFLAARFGALADRYGPRAFLAAGPVLFGVGMLLFLPVTSKADFWRYGLAGIAVFSVGLAVFVAPITATAISSAPERFAGIASGVNTTFSRLGGLMAVAIMGLAISLVFDANGGTQSAVPLAVGQQDPVLRHASEVAFRAAMLIAVGLAFAGAVVGALVISNADARRESEVGGDTAALADA
;
A
#
# COMPACT_ATOMS: atom_id res chain seq x y z
N MET A 1 -23.27 -20.06 22.74
CA MET A 1 -22.10 -20.06 21.84
C MET A 1 -20.86 -20.18 22.72
N THR A 2 -19.96 -21.09 22.42
CA THR A 2 -18.70 -21.24 23.16
C THR A 2 -17.77 -20.10 22.91
N GLU A 3 -16.85 -19.78 23.84
CA GLU A 3 -15.85 -18.72 23.66
C GLU A 3 -14.94 -18.98 22.44
N ALA A 4 -14.57 -20.26 22.23
CA ALA A 4 -13.78 -20.67 21.05
C ALA A 4 -14.51 -20.37 19.73
N THR A 5 -15.82 -20.58 19.67
CA THR A 5 -16.63 -20.23 18.48
C THR A 5 -16.66 -18.72 18.28
N ALA A 6 -16.84 -17.92 19.34
CA ALA A 6 -16.84 -16.47 19.26
C ALA A 6 -15.50 -15.91 18.75
N ARG A 7 -14.37 -16.44 19.24
CA ARG A 7 -13.02 -16.09 18.78
C ARG A 7 -12.82 -16.42 17.30
N ARG A 8 -13.23 -17.62 16.85
CA ARG A 8 -13.14 -18.01 15.43
C ARG A 8 -13.98 -17.10 14.52
N LEU A 9 -15.22 -16.79 14.91
CA LEU A 9 -16.07 -15.87 14.16
C LEU A 9 -15.47 -14.47 14.08
N THR A 10 -14.85 -13.98 15.16
CA THR A 10 -14.11 -12.70 15.16
C THR A 10 -12.94 -12.72 14.18
N LEU A 11 -12.16 -13.81 14.16
CA LEU A 11 -11.04 -13.94 13.21
C LEU A 11 -11.55 -13.91 11.77
N VAL A 12 -12.54 -14.74 11.43
CA VAL A 12 -13.07 -14.79 10.05
C VAL A 12 -13.69 -13.46 9.64
N ALA A 13 -14.44 -12.79 10.52
CA ALA A 13 -15.03 -11.50 10.23
C ALA A 13 -13.95 -10.43 9.98
N THR A 14 -12.90 -10.37 10.80
CA THR A 14 -11.80 -9.41 10.63
C THR A 14 -10.95 -9.72 9.40
N VAL A 15 -10.73 -10.98 9.06
CA VAL A 15 -10.08 -11.40 7.82
C VAL A 15 -10.90 -10.94 6.61
N LEU A 16 -12.19 -11.25 6.55
CA LEU A 16 -13.07 -10.86 5.44
C LEU A 16 -13.15 -9.34 5.31
N GLY A 17 -13.36 -8.64 6.43
CA GLY A 17 -13.42 -7.18 6.44
C GLY A 17 -12.12 -6.54 5.91
N SER A 18 -10.96 -7.00 6.37
CA SER A 18 -9.68 -6.47 5.88
C SER A 18 -9.38 -6.89 4.44
N SER A 19 -9.81 -8.10 4.04
CA SER A 19 -9.66 -8.55 2.66
C SER A 19 -10.39 -7.65 1.66
N LEU A 20 -11.50 -7.00 2.06
CA LEU A 20 -12.14 -5.97 1.23
C LEU A 20 -11.14 -4.90 0.79
N ALA A 21 -10.44 -4.29 1.76
CA ALA A 21 -9.50 -3.21 1.48
C ALA A 21 -8.26 -3.68 0.71
N PHE A 22 -7.79 -4.91 0.96
CA PHE A 22 -6.59 -5.46 0.30
C PHE A 22 -6.87 -5.96 -1.12
N ILE A 23 -7.98 -6.66 -1.34
CA ILE A 23 -8.41 -7.09 -2.68
C ILE A 23 -8.71 -5.86 -3.54
N ASP A 24 -9.51 -4.93 -3.02
CA ASP A 24 -9.91 -3.73 -3.73
C ASP A 24 -8.68 -2.89 -4.15
N GLY A 25 -7.69 -2.74 -3.26
CA GLY A 25 -6.45 -2.04 -3.57
C GLY A 25 -5.58 -2.70 -4.65
N SER A 26 -5.73 -4.01 -4.88
CA SER A 26 -4.93 -4.75 -5.85
C SER A 26 -5.68 -5.02 -7.16
N VAL A 27 -6.98 -5.28 -7.09
CA VAL A 27 -7.85 -5.61 -8.23
C VAL A 27 -7.98 -4.43 -9.20
N VAL A 28 -8.06 -3.21 -8.67
CA VAL A 28 -8.27 -1.99 -9.47
C VAL A 28 -7.11 -1.74 -10.43
N ASN A 29 -5.87 -2.08 -10.05
CA ASN A 29 -4.69 -1.82 -10.89
C ASN A 29 -4.80 -2.47 -12.28
N VAL A 30 -5.37 -3.67 -12.37
CA VAL A 30 -5.58 -4.39 -13.64
C VAL A 30 -6.76 -3.81 -14.43
N ALA A 31 -7.75 -3.24 -13.72
CA ALA A 31 -8.94 -2.65 -14.33
C ALA A 31 -8.70 -1.23 -14.88
N LEU A 32 -7.67 -0.52 -14.40
CA LEU A 32 -7.43 0.89 -14.73
C LEU A 32 -7.43 1.20 -16.23
N PRO A 33 -6.78 0.43 -17.13
CA PRO A 33 -6.82 0.73 -18.55
C PRO A 33 -8.21 0.60 -19.18
N VAL A 34 -9.02 -0.34 -18.68
CA VAL A 34 -10.40 -0.53 -19.16
C VAL A 34 -11.31 0.58 -18.61
N ILE A 35 -11.16 0.95 -17.34
CA ILE A 35 -11.87 2.08 -16.72
C ILE A 35 -11.53 3.38 -17.45
N GLN A 36 -10.25 3.61 -17.74
CA GLN A 36 -9.76 4.78 -18.45
C GLN A 36 -10.46 4.91 -19.82
N ARG A 37 -10.55 3.83 -20.57
CA ARG A 37 -11.20 3.83 -21.89
C ARG A 37 -12.74 3.97 -21.79
N ASP A 38 -13.37 3.31 -20.81
CA ASP A 38 -14.84 3.28 -20.67
C ASP A 38 -15.40 4.62 -20.18
N LEU A 39 -14.64 5.34 -19.36
CA LEU A 39 -15.02 6.65 -18.80
C LEU A 39 -14.29 7.83 -19.44
N ASP A 40 -13.55 7.58 -20.53
CA ASP A 40 -12.76 8.58 -21.27
C ASP A 40 -11.84 9.42 -20.36
N LEU A 41 -11.08 8.74 -19.51
CA LEU A 41 -10.16 9.36 -18.59
C LEU A 41 -8.79 9.57 -19.25
N GLY A 42 -8.16 10.73 -19.03
CA GLY A 42 -6.73 10.89 -19.28
C GLY A 42 -5.87 10.08 -18.29
N LEU A 43 -4.55 10.15 -18.45
CA LEU A 43 -3.61 9.53 -17.51
C LEU A 43 -3.84 10.02 -16.07
N THR A 44 -4.00 11.32 -15.89
CA THR A 44 -4.31 11.96 -14.62
C THR A 44 -5.56 11.41 -13.95
N GLY A 45 -6.66 11.23 -14.71
CA GLY A 45 -7.89 10.64 -14.17
C GLY A 45 -7.69 9.19 -13.73
N GLN A 46 -6.95 8.40 -14.52
CA GLN A 46 -6.56 7.03 -14.19
C GLN A 46 -5.75 6.95 -12.89
N GLU A 47 -4.79 7.84 -12.71
CA GLU A 47 -3.99 7.96 -11.50
C GLU A 47 -4.86 8.35 -10.29
N TRP A 48 -5.79 9.30 -10.45
CA TRP A 48 -6.69 9.70 -9.37
C TRP A 48 -7.61 8.57 -8.90
N VAL A 49 -8.05 7.68 -9.77
CA VAL A 49 -8.82 6.48 -9.36
C VAL A 49 -8.03 5.62 -8.37
N TYR A 50 -6.71 5.51 -8.53
CA TYR A 50 -5.83 4.83 -7.58
C TYR A 50 -5.46 5.69 -6.37
N LEU A 51 -5.03 6.94 -6.62
CA LEU A 51 -4.48 7.83 -5.60
C LEU A 51 -5.52 8.29 -4.58
N ALA A 52 -6.77 8.53 -4.99
CA ALA A 52 -7.83 8.99 -4.09
C ALA A 52 -8.07 7.97 -2.96
N TYR A 53 -8.14 6.69 -3.28
CA TYR A 53 -8.26 5.61 -2.31
C TYR A 53 -7.04 5.55 -1.38
N SER A 54 -5.85 5.51 -1.95
CA SER A 54 -4.60 5.34 -1.23
C SER A 54 -4.29 6.54 -0.32
N LEU A 55 -4.58 7.76 -0.78
CA LEU A 55 -4.42 8.99 -0.02
C LEU A 55 -5.34 9.03 1.21
N ALA A 56 -6.63 8.77 1.01
CA ALA A 56 -7.60 8.74 2.10
C ALA A 56 -7.26 7.67 3.14
N LEU A 57 -6.89 6.47 2.68
CA LEU A 57 -6.49 5.35 3.54
C LEU A 57 -5.24 5.70 4.36
N ALA A 58 -4.20 6.23 3.72
CA ALA A 58 -2.93 6.57 4.38
C ALA A 58 -3.11 7.69 5.41
N SER A 59 -3.82 8.76 5.04
CA SER A 59 -4.04 9.93 5.87
C SER A 59 -4.84 9.64 7.13
N LEU A 60 -5.79 8.72 7.04
CA LEU A 60 -6.70 8.41 8.14
C LEU A 60 -6.35 7.14 8.91
N TYR A 61 -5.30 6.42 8.51
CA TYR A 61 -4.95 5.14 9.12
C TYR A 61 -4.76 5.22 10.64
N LEU A 62 -3.98 6.19 11.11
CA LEU A 62 -3.74 6.39 12.56
C LEU A 62 -4.98 6.97 13.27
N ALA A 63 -5.66 7.93 12.64
CA ALA A 63 -6.86 8.55 13.20
C ALA A 63 -8.00 7.54 13.37
N ALA A 64 -8.21 6.64 12.40
CA ALA A 64 -9.25 5.63 12.45
C ALA A 64 -9.04 4.61 13.60
N GLY A 65 -7.78 4.27 13.91
CA GLY A 65 -7.43 3.47 15.09
C GLY A 65 -7.82 4.16 16.38
N ALA A 66 -7.44 5.42 16.53
CA ALA A 66 -7.72 6.22 17.72
C ALA A 66 -9.24 6.50 17.92
N VAL A 67 -9.99 6.67 16.84
CA VAL A 67 -11.46 6.75 16.88
C VAL A 67 -12.06 5.43 17.41
N GLY A 68 -11.58 4.30 16.94
CA GLY A 68 -12.01 2.98 17.42
C GLY A 68 -11.73 2.77 18.90
N ASP A 69 -10.60 3.24 19.40
CA ASP A 69 -10.23 3.15 20.83
C ASP A 69 -11.15 4.00 21.72
N ARG A 70 -11.63 5.13 21.20
CA ARG A 70 -12.47 6.05 21.96
C ARG A 70 -13.97 5.71 21.89
N TRP A 71 -14.49 5.38 20.70
CA TRP A 71 -15.91 5.20 20.45
C TRP A 71 -16.35 3.74 20.33
N GLY A 72 -15.39 2.81 20.45
CA GLY A 72 -15.63 1.37 20.37
C GLY A 72 -15.11 0.76 19.05
N ARG A 73 -14.17 -0.16 19.17
CA ARG A 73 -13.52 -0.82 18.03
C ARG A 73 -14.48 -1.61 17.15
N ARG A 74 -15.47 -2.27 17.78
CA ARG A 74 -16.49 -3.03 17.06
C ARG A 74 -17.39 -2.10 16.22
N GLY A 75 -17.83 -0.99 16.81
CA GLY A 75 -18.61 0.02 16.10
C GLY A 75 -17.84 0.60 14.93
N ALA A 76 -16.61 1.07 15.15
CA ALA A 76 -15.72 1.63 14.12
C ALA A 76 -15.47 0.64 12.97
N PHE A 77 -15.20 -0.65 13.28
CA PHE A 77 -15.05 -1.71 12.29
C PHE A 77 -16.32 -1.93 11.47
N THR A 78 -17.47 -2.07 12.14
CA THR A 78 -18.73 -2.36 11.46
C THR A 78 -19.17 -1.20 10.56
N TRP A 79 -19.10 0.04 11.06
CA TRP A 79 -19.41 1.23 10.24
C TRP A 79 -18.40 1.42 9.10
N GLY A 80 -17.13 1.08 9.32
CA GLY A 80 -16.13 1.03 8.26
C GLY A 80 -16.54 0.08 7.13
N ILE A 81 -16.98 -1.15 7.45
CA ILE A 81 -17.42 -2.11 6.42
C ILE A 81 -18.67 -1.62 5.69
N VAL A 82 -19.67 -1.10 6.42
CA VAL A 82 -20.89 -0.58 5.80
C VAL A 82 -20.57 0.61 4.89
N GLY A 83 -19.72 1.54 5.34
CA GLY A 83 -19.26 2.67 4.54
C GLY A 83 -18.47 2.21 3.31
N PHE A 84 -17.61 1.18 3.45
CA PHE A 84 -16.86 0.61 2.33
C PHE A 84 -17.80 0.00 1.29
N ALA A 85 -18.81 -0.78 1.73
CA ALA A 85 -19.79 -1.37 0.83
C ALA A 85 -20.63 -0.31 0.10
N ALA A 86 -21.07 0.73 0.81
CA ALA A 86 -21.81 1.85 0.20
C ALA A 86 -20.96 2.59 -0.84
N ALA A 87 -19.71 2.90 -0.51
CA ALA A 87 -18.77 3.53 -1.44
C ALA A 87 -18.43 2.60 -2.62
N SER A 88 -18.32 1.27 -2.40
CA SER A 88 -18.16 0.27 -3.46
C SER A 88 -19.36 0.24 -4.40
N THR A 89 -20.58 0.33 -3.86
CA THR A 89 -21.78 0.41 -4.70
C THR A 89 -21.77 1.68 -5.55
N LEU A 90 -21.37 2.82 -4.98
CA LEU A 90 -21.23 4.07 -5.71
C LEU A 90 -20.17 3.97 -6.81
N ALA A 91 -19.01 3.35 -6.52
CA ALA A 91 -17.94 3.13 -7.49
C ALA A 91 -18.37 2.23 -8.65
N GLY A 92 -19.04 1.10 -8.36
CA GLY A 92 -19.56 0.19 -9.38
C GLY A 92 -20.68 0.79 -10.24
N ALA A 93 -21.45 1.74 -9.70
CA ALA A 93 -22.52 2.45 -10.40
C ALA A 93 -22.06 3.79 -11.00
N ALA A 94 -20.77 4.14 -10.93
CA ALA A 94 -20.26 5.45 -11.35
C ALA A 94 -20.53 5.70 -12.84
N PRO A 95 -21.21 6.82 -13.19
CA PRO A 95 -21.47 7.20 -14.57
C PRO A 95 -20.28 7.88 -15.23
N ASP A 96 -19.38 8.47 -14.45
CA ASP A 96 -18.21 9.23 -14.90
C ASP A 96 -17.04 9.08 -13.93
N GLY A 97 -15.87 9.60 -14.35
CA GLY A 97 -14.64 9.52 -13.57
C GLY A 97 -14.68 10.30 -12.26
N THR A 98 -15.40 11.41 -12.20
CA THR A 98 -15.49 12.23 -10.98
C THR A 98 -16.22 11.49 -9.87
N VAL A 99 -17.35 10.88 -10.18
CA VAL A 99 -18.11 10.05 -9.23
C VAL A 99 -17.28 8.85 -8.78
N LEU A 100 -16.54 8.21 -9.71
CA LEU A 100 -15.65 7.10 -9.38
C LEU A 100 -14.54 7.55 -8.42
N ILE A 101 -13.85 8.66 -8.69
CA ILE A 101 -12.77 9.20 -7.83
C ILE A 101 -13.29 9.54 -6.43
N VAL A 102 -14.46 10.19 -6.34
CA VAL A 102 -15.12 10.48 -5.04
C VAL A 102 -15.45 9.18 -4.30
N ALA A 103 -16.01 8.19 -4.99
CA ALA A 103 -16.30 6.89 -4.39
C ALA A 103 -15.02 6.20 -3.89
N ARG A 104 -13.92 6.26 -4.64
CA ARG A 104 -12.61 5.76 -4.25
C ARG A 104 -12.08 6.44 -2.99
N PHE A 105 -12.22 7.76 -2.88
CA PHE A 105 -11.84 8.51 -1.69
C PHE A 105 -12.64 8.05 -0.46
N LEU A 106 -13.95 7.89 -0.60
CA LEU A 106 -14.84 7.38 0.47
C LEU A 106 -14.49 5.94 0.87
N GLN A 107 -14.15 5.07 -0.11
CA GLN A 107 -13.66 3.72 0.18
C GLN A 107 -12.35 3.74 0.97
N GLY A 108 -11.43 4.66 0.65
CA GLY A 108 -10.17 4.83 1.39
C GLY A 108 -10.40 5.22 2.85
N ILE A 109 -11.32 6.17 3.11
CA ILE A 109 -11.76 6.53 4.47
C ILE A 109 -12.26 5.28 5.21
N ALA A 110 -13.23 4.59 4.62
CA ALA A 110 -13.85 3.42 5.22
C ALA A 110 -12.84 2.27 5.44
N GLY A 111 -11.93 2.05 4.48
CA GLY A 111 -10.86 1.06 4.55
C GLY A 111 -9.89 1.29 5.71
N ALA A 112 -9.59 2.55 6.04
CA ALA A 112 -8.78 2.90 7.21
C ALA A 112 -9.44 2.41 8.51
N PHE A 113 -10.75 2.64 8.67
CA PHE A 113 -11.49 2.16 9.84
C PHE A 113 -11.52 0.63 9.93
N VAL A 114 -11.69 -0.06 8.81
CA VAL A 114 -11.73 -1.53 8.77
C VAL A 114 -10.39 -2.13 9.16
N THR A 115 -9.31 -1.72 8.50
CA THR A 115 -7.99 -2.36 8.64
C THR A 115 -7.38 -2.14 10.01
N THR A 116 -7.42 -0.92 10.55
CA THR A 116 -6.84 -0.60 11.87
C THR A 116 -7.60 -1.26 13.01
N ASN A 117 -8.94 -1.25 12.94
CA ASN A 117 -9.76 -1.84 14.00
C ASN A 117 -9.79 -3.38 13.95
N SER A 118 -9.54 -4.01 12.80
CA SER A 118 -9.42 -5.48 12.68
C SER A 118 -8.34 -6.05 13.60
N LEU A 119 -7.12 -5.51 13.53
CA LEU A 119 -6.01 -5.95 14.38
C LEU A 119 -6.26 -5.70 15.87
N ALA A 120 -6.87 -4.56 16.19
CA ALA A 120 -7.21 -4.20 17.55
C ALA A 120 -8.29 -5.15 18.15
N LEU A 121 -9.30 -5.54 17.34
CA LEU A 121 -10.32 -6.52 17.73
C LEU A 121 -9.74 -7.91 17.95
N LEU A 122 -8.83 -8.36 17.08
CA LEU A 122 -8.15 -9.65 17.24
C LEU A 122 -7.33 -9.70 18.54
N ARG A 123 -6.55 -8.68 18.83
CA ARG A 123 -5.80 -8.59 20.08
C ARG A 123 -6.73 -8.63 21.30
N SER A 124 -7.87 -7.96 21.23
CA SER A 124 -8.86 -7.95 22.30
C SER A 124 -9.56 -9.31 22.49
N ALA A 125 -9.83 -10.05 21.40
CA ALA A 125 -10.54 -11.33 21.42
C ALA A 125 -9.64 -12.49 21.86
N TYR A 126 -8.35 -12.47 21.47
CA TYR A 126 -7.44 -13.59 21.67
C TYR A 126 -6.48 -13.40 22.87
N GLY A 127 -6.31 -12.19 23.39
CA GLY A 127 -5.46 -11.94 24.57
C GLY A 127 -4.03 -12.46 24.36
N ARG A 128 -3.61 -13.44 25.18
CA ARG A 128 -2.26 -14.04 25.09
C ARG A 128 -2.01 -14.76 23.76
N ASP A 129 -3.05 -15.29 23.11
CA ASP A 129 -2.96 -15.99 21.82
C ASP A 129 -3.04 -15.03 20.62
N ALA A 130 -3.01 -13.72 20.84
CA ALA A 130 -3.17 -12.70 19.79
C ALA A 130 -2.11 -12.81 18.68
N GLY A 131 -0.87 -13.16 19.00
CA GLY A 131 0.19 -13.35 18.02
C GLY A 131 -0.16 -14.38 16.94
N ARG A 132 -0.73 -15.55 17.35
CA ARG A 132 -1.18 -16.58 16.42
C ARG A 132 -2.35 -16.10 15.56
N ALA A 133 -3.33 -15.40 16.15
CA ALA A 133 -4.49 -14.87 15.42
C ALA A 133 -4.09 -13.79 14.41
N VAL A 134 -3.18 -12.90 14.77
CA VAL A 134 -2.61 -11.88 13.87
C VAL A 134 -1.83 -12.55 12.74
N GLY A 135 -1.04 -13.59 13.03
CA GLY A 135 -0.34 -14.38 12.01
C GLY A 135 -1.31 -15.00 10.99
N GLN A 136 -2.41 -15.61 11.46
CA GLN A 136 -3.46 -16.15 10.58
C GLN A 136 -4.14 -15.04 9.76
N TRP A 137 -4.48 -13.92 10.39
CA TRP A 137 -5.05 -12.76 9.68
C TRP A 137 -4.12 -12.25 8.59
N THR A 138 -2.82 -12.10 8.87
CA THR A 138 -1.82 -11.66 7.89
C THR A 138 -1.70 -12.65 6.73
N ALA A 139 -1.69 -13.95 7.00
CA ALA A 139 -1.62 -14.98 5.96
C ALA A 139 -2.84 -14.92 5.02
N PHE A 140 -4.06 -14.88 5.58
CA PHE A 140 -5.28 -14.84 4.77
C PHE A 140 -5.46 -13.53 4.01
N THR A 141 -5.15 -12.38 4.60
CA THR A 141 -5.19 -11.09 3.89
C THR A 141 -4.09 -10.99 2.84
N GLY A 142 -2.94 -11.60 3.06
CA GLY A 142 -1.89 -11.76 2.06
C GLY A 142 -2.37 -12.58 0.86
N ILE A 143 -2.99 -13.74 1.09
CA ILE A 143 -3.60 -14.56 0.02
C ILE A 143 -4.66 -13.75 -0.75
N ALA A 144 -5.50 -13.00 -0.04
CA ALA A 144 -6.52 -12.14 -0.66
C ALA A 144 -5.91 -11.08 -1.59
N THR A 145 -4.81 -10.43 -1.17
CA THR A 145 -4.07 -9.47 -1.99
C THR A 145 -3.51 -10.12 -3.26
N VAL A 146 -2.99 -11.34 -3.11
CA VAL A 146 -2.42 -12.15 -4.20
C VAL A 146 -3.44 -12.52 -5.25
N LEU A 147 -4.63 -12.91 -4.81
CA LEU A 147 -5.74 -13.32 -5.70
C LEU A 147 -6.40 -12.12 -6.38
N GLY A 148 -6.19 -10.90 -5.86
CA GLY A 148 -6.80 -9.69 -6.40
C GLY A 148 -6.56 -9.49 -7.90
N PRO A 149 -5.31 -9.33 -8.37
CA PRO A 149 -5.05 -9.06 -9.78
C PRO A 149 -5.54 -10.13 -10.74
N PRO A 150 -5.36 -11.46 -10.53
CA PRO A 150 -5.94 -12.49 -11.38
C PRO A 150 -7.47 -12.49 -11.39
N ALA A 151 -8.09 -12.36 -10.21
CA ALA A 151 -9.55 -12.30 -10.10
C ALA A 151 -10.10 -11.03 -10.77
N GLY A 152 -9.44 -9.89 -10.57
CA GLY A 152 -9.79 -8.65 -11.22
C GLY A 152 -9.68 -8.72 -12.72
N GLY A 153 -8.58 -9.28 -13.24
CA GLY A 153 -8.39 -9.50 -14.65
C GLY A 153 -9.47 -10.37 -15.27
N ALA A 154 -9.83 -11.48 -14.60
CA ALA A 154 -10.91 -12.36 -15.03
C ALA A 154 -12.28 -11.65 -15.05
N ILE A 155 -12.60 -10.90 -13.99
CA ILE A 155 -13.87 -10.15 -13.91
C ILE A 155 -13.95 -9.08 -15.01
N VAL A 156 -12.86 -8.36 -15.23
CA VAL A 156 -12.80 -7.30 -16.26
C VAL A 156 -12.92 -7.88 -17.67
N GLU A 157 -12.29 -9.03 -17.92
CA GLU A 157 -12.29 -9.67 -19.23
C GLU A 157 -13.63 -10.34 -19.58
N TRP A 158 -14.26 -11.02 -18.59
CA TRP A 158 -15.46 -11.84 -18.86
C TRP A 158 -16.78 -11.15 -18.51
N ALA A 159 -16.73 -10.02 -17.79
CA ALA A 159 -17.92 -9.30 -17.37
C ALA A 159 -17.76 -7.78 -17.59
N SER A 160 -17.53 -7.03 -16.53
CA SER A 160 -17.30 -5.59 -16.56
C SER A 160 -16.44 -5.18 -15.37
N TRP A 161 -15.62 -4.14 -15.54
CA TRP A 161 -14.84 -3.56 -14.44
C TRP A 161 -15.72 -3.14 -13.25
N ARG A 162 -16.98 -2.80 -13.45
CA ARG A 162 -17.92 -2.45 -12.39
C ARG A 162 -18.10 -3.56 -11.36
N TRP A 163 -18.02 -4.82 -11.78
CA TRP A 163 -18.17 -5.97 -10.89
C TRP A 163 -17.02 -6.15 -9.89
N ILE A 164 -15.84 -5.58 -10.15
CA ILE A 164 -14.76 -5.58 -9.15
C ILE A 164 -15.18 -4.87 -7.85
N PHE A 165 -16.01 -3.83 -7.96
CA PHE A 165 -16.55 -3.10 -6.83
C PHE A 165 -17.74 -3.83 -6.19
N PHE A 166 -18.64 -4.39 -6.98
CA PHE A 166 -19.77 -5.16 -6.45
C PHE A 166 -19.34 -6.46 -5.76
N LEU A 167 -18.18 -7.03 -6.08
CA LEU A 167 -17.59 -8.17 -5.36
C LEU A 167 -17.39 -7.88 -3.87
N ASN A 168 -17.20 -6.63 -3.49
CA ASN A 168 -17.04 -6.23 -2.10
C ASN A 168 -18.32 -6.41 -1.27
N LEU A 169 -19.51 -6.36 -1.89
CA LEU A 169 -20.79 -6.41 -1.16
C LEU A 169 -21.03 -7.75 -0.44
N PRO A 170 -20.94 -8.92 -1.08
CA PRO A 170 -21.12 -10.18 -0.39
C PRO A 170 -20.09 -10.40 0.72
N LEU A 171 -18.83 -9.98 0.52
CA LEU A 171 -17.79 -10.05 1.54
C LEU A 171 -18.10 -9.13 2.73
N ALA A 172 -18.60 -7.92 2.48
CA ALA A 172 -19.03 -6.97 3.50
C ALA A 172 -20.20 -7.52 4.33
N VAL A 173 -21.24 -8.05 3.67
CA VAL A 173 -22.38 -8.66 4.33
C VAL A 173 -21.94 -9.83 5.21
N ALA A 174 -21.12 -10.73 4.67
CA ALA A 174 -20.60 -11.87 5.42
C ALA A 174 -19.79 -11.41 6.66
N SER A 175 -18.91 -10.42 6.49
CA SER A 175 -18.11 -9.88 7.58
C SER A 175 -18.96 -9.26 8.68
N VAL A 176 -19.96 -8.43 8.34
CA VAL A 176 -20.88 -7.81 9.32
C VAL A 176 -21.73 -8.87 10.05
N VAL A 177 -22.26 -9.86 9.33
CA VAL A 177 -23.06 -10.95 9.94
C VAL A 177 -22.20 -11.74 10.92
N LEU A 178 -20.99 -12.14 10.54
CA LEU A 178 -20.07 -12.87 11.40
C LEU A 178 -19.61 -12.04 12.60
N ALA A 179 -19.39 -10.73 12.42
CA ALA A 179 -19.07 -9.82 13.50
C ALA A 179 -20.20 -9.72 14.55
N ARG A 180 -21.44 -9.70 14.09
CA ARG A 180 -22.62 -9.72 14.97
C ARG A 180 -22.79 -11.05 15.68
N LEU A 181 -22.70 -12.17 14.95
CA LEU A 181 -22.81 -13.52 15.50
C LEU A 181 -21.68 -13.82 16.49
N GLY A 182 -20.44 -13.40 16.19
CA GLY A 182 -19.28 -13.59 17.04
C GLY A 182 -19.30 -12.79 18.34
N ARG A 183 -20.30 -11.90 18.53
CA ARG A 183 -20.38 -11.02 19.71
C ARG A 183 -19.02 -10.39 20.03
N MET A 184 -18.36 -9.82 19.00
CA MET A 184 -17.04 -9.23 19.13
C MET A 184 -16.91 -8.40 20.41
N PRO A 185 -15.82 -8.51 21.17
CA PRO A 185 -15.66 -7.83 22.43
C PRO A 185 -15.68 -6.32 22.21
N GLU A 186 -16.61 -5.65 22.86
CA GLU A 186 -16.70 -4.19 22.85
C GLU A 186 -15.84 -3.67 24.02
N ARG A 187 -14.53 -3.70 23.86
CA ARG A 187 -13.65 -3.03 24.80
C ARG A 187 -13.42 -1.60 24.28
N MET A 188 -13.98 -0.64 25.00
CA MET A 188 -13.45 0.72 24.96
C MET A 188 -12.02 0.59 25.47
N GLY A 189 -11.02 0.94 24.66
CA GLY A 189 -9.63 0.97 25.09
C GLY A 189 -9.51 1.84 26.33
N ALA A 190 -8.59 1.50 27.23
CA ALA A 190 -8.18 2.43 28.30
C ALA A 190 -7.94 3.79 27.62
N ARG A 191 -8.46 4.87 28.23
CA ARG A 191 -8.41 6.25 27.69
C ARG A 191 -6.99 6.58 27.22
N VAL A 192 -6.67 6.14 26.00
CA VAL A 192 -5.47 6.54 25.29
C VAL A 192 -5.67 8.01 24.93
N GLY A 193 -4.71 8.84 25.17
CA GLY A 193 -4.70 10.28 25.14
C GLY A 193 -5.57 10.97 24.08
N ARG A 194 -5.59 12.28 24.05
CA ARG A 194 -6.37 13.05 23.07
C ARG A 194 -5.95 12.65 21.66
N LEU A 195 -6.96 12.38 20.82
CA LEU A 195 -6.78 12.19 19.37
C LEU A 195 -6.02 13.39 18.81
N ASP A 196 -4.88 13.15 18.17
CA ASP A 196 -4.20 14.22 17.42
C ASP A 196 -4.85 14.42 16.06
N VAL A 197 -6.11 14.94 16.10
CA VAL A 197 -6.85 15.29 14.89
C VAL A 197 -6.10 16.35 14.08
N PRO A 198 -5.54 17.41 14.71
CA PRO A 198 -4.76 18.40 13.97
C PRO A 198 -3.57 17.78 13.22
N GLY A 199 -2.80 16.91 13.85
CA GLY A 199 -1.68 16.21 13.19
C GLY A 199 -2.14 15.37 12.00
N ALA A 200 -3.22 14.59 12.16
CA ALA A 200 -3.77 13.78 11.07
C ALA A 200 -4.26 14.62 9.88
N VAL A 201 -4.96 15.74 10.13
CA VAL A 201 -5.43 16.66 9.08
C VAL A 201 -4.25 17.32 8.39
N LEU A 202 -3.25 17.81 9.12
CA LEU A 202 -2.08 18.45 8.55
C LEU A 202 -1.24 17.48 7.70
N ALA A 203 -1.09 16.24 8.13
CA ALA A 203 -0.47 15.20 7.32
C ALA A 203 -1.26 14.94 6.02
N ALA A 204 -2.59 14.82 6.11
CA ALA A 204 -3.45 14.65 4.93
C ALA A 204 -3.33 15.81 3.94
N VAL A 205 -3.32 17.05 4.43
CA VAL A 205 -3.17 18.26 3.60
C VAL A 205 -1.76 18.31 2.99
N THR A 206 -0.72 17.94 3.74
CA THR A 206 0.65 17.90 3.23
C THR A 206 0.78 16.94 2.05
N PHE A 207 0.41 15.68 2.25
CA PHE A 207 0.58 14.67 1.20
C PHE A 207 -0.44 14.84 0.07
N GLY A 208 -1.67 15.24 0.39
CA GLY A 208 -2.70 15.56 -0.59
C GLY A 208 -2.31 16.72 -1.49
N GLY A 209 -1.76 17.78 -0.91
CA GLY A 209 -1.29 18.95 -1.66
C GLY A 209 -0.11 18.65 -2.59
N VAL A 210 0.88 17.89 -2.12
CA VAL A 210 2.00 17.44 -2.98
C VAL A 210 1.49 16.54 -4.10
N THR A 211 0.65 15.55 -3.78
CA THR A 211 0.09 14.62 -4.77
C THR A 211 -0.73 15.37 -5.82
N TYR A 212 -1.62 16.27 -5.38
CA TYR A 212 -2.43 17.10 -6.27
C TYR A 212 -1.54 17.97 -7.17
N GLY A 213 -0.57 18.66 -6.58
CA GLY A 213 0.34 19.52 -7.33
C GLY A 213 1.16 18.77 -8.39
N MET A 214 1.61 17.55 -8.11
CA MET A 214 2.33 16.72 -9.08
C MET A 214 1.42 16.20 -10.20
N VAL A 215 0.28 15.64 -9.85
CA VAL A 215 -0.63 15.01 -10.81
C VAL A 215 -1.29 16.06 -11.71
N GLN A 216 -1.82 17.16 -11.15
CA GLN A 216 -2.43 18.21 -11.95
C GLN A 216 -1.39 19.10 -12.66
N GLY A 217 -0.20 19.23 -12.08
CA GLY A 217 0.90 19.95 -12.70
C GLY A 217 1.43 19.27 -13.96
N SER A 218 1.34 17.95 -14.06
CA SER A 218 1.73 17.21 -15.27
C SER A 218 0.79 17.47 -16.45
N GLU A 219 -0.49 17.70 -16.20
CA GLU A 219 -1.50 17.89 -17.24
C GLU A 219 -1.71 19.38 -17.61
N HIS A 220 -1.78 20.26 -16.60
CA HIS A 220 -2.16 21.67 -16.79
C HIS A 220 -0.99 22.64 -16.61
N GLY A 221 0.21 22.12 -16.36
CA GLY A 221 1.39 22.93 -16.06
C GLY A 221 1.47 23.41 -14.62
N PHE A 222 2.69 23.50 -14.09
CA PHE A 222 2.95 23.84 -12.68
C PHE A 222 2.56 25.28 -12.31
N GLY A 223 2.45 26.19 -13.29
CA GLY A 223 2.05 27.58 -13.08
C GLY A 223 0.63 27.76 -12.50
N GLY A 224 -0.29 26.81 -12.78
CA GLY A 224 -1.66 26.83 -12.27
C GLY A 224 -1.82 26.19 -10.89
N VAL A 225 -0.88 25.35 -10.47
CA VAL A 225 -1.01 24.50 -9.27
C VAL A 225 0.07 24.74 -8.20
N TRP A 226 0.96 25.72 -8.38
CA TRP A 226 2.03 26.04 -7.42
C TRP A 226 1.52 26.27 -5.99
N TRP A 227 0.31 26.80 -5.86
CA TRP A 227 -0.34 27.05 -4.57
C TRP A 227 -0.49 25.76 -3.75
N ALA A 228 -0.68 24.60 -4.42
CA ALA A 228 -0.82 23.32 -3.73
C ALA A 228 0.47 22.92 -3.01
N PHE A 229 1.64 23.19 -3.62
CA PHE A 229 2.93 22.96 -2.97
C PHE A 229 3.17 23.93 -1.81
N VAL A 230 2.73 25.18 -1.92
CA VAL A 230 2.80 26.15 -0.81
C VAL A 230 1.92 25.70 0.35
N VAL A 231 0.68 25.32 0.08
CA VAL A 231 -0.24 24.80 1.11
C VAL A 231 0.35 23.54 1.76
N ALA A 232 0.88 22.61 0.97
CA ALA A 232 1.54 21.40 1.49
C ALA A 232 2.74 21.74 2.37
N GLY A 233 3.60 22.68 1.95
CA GLY A 233 4.75 23.12 2.75
C GLY A 233 4.36 23.77 4.07
N LEU A 234 3.35 24.64 4.06
CA LEU A 234 2.81 25.26 5.27
C LEU A 234 2.18 24.23 6.20
N ALA A 235 1.42 23.26 5.64
CA ALA A 235 0.83 22.17 6.41
C ALA A 235 1.90 21.26 7.02
N ALA A 236 2.98 20.95 6.28
CA ALA A 236 4.12 20.18 6.80
C ALA A 236 4.81 20.89 7.97
N ALA A 237 5.07 22.19 7.84
CA ALA A 237 5.65 22.99 8.90
C ALA A 237 4.74 23.03 10.15
N ALA A 238 3.44 23.25 9.94
CA ALA A 238 2.44 23.22 11.00
C ALA A 238 2.34 21.81 11.64
N PHE A 239 2.40 20.73 10.86
CA PHE A 239 2.43 19.35 11.35
C PHE A 239 3.60 19.15 12.32
N VAL A 240 4.82 19.50 11.91
CA VAL A 240 6.01 19.38 12.78
C VAL A 240 5.84 20.20 14.07
N ALA A 241 5.31 21.42 13.98
CA ALA A 241 5.09 22.27 15.14
C ALA A 241 4.04 21.71 16.12
N VAL A 242 2.96 21.11 15.60
CA VAL A 242 1.90 20.45 16.38
C VAL A 242 2.46 19.19 17.05
N GLU A 243 3.13 18.31 16.30
CA GLU A 243 3.73 17.07 16.79
C GLU A 243 4.75 17.31 17.92
N GLN A 244 5.58 18.36 17.79
CA GLN A 244 6.56 18.72 18.83
C GLN A 244 5.92 19.20 20.15
N ARG A 245 4.68 19.73 20.07
CA ARG A 245 3.94 20.23 21.23
C ARG A 245 2.88 19.26 21.75
N SER A 246 2.57 18.22 20.97
CA SER A 246 1.55 17.23 21.30
C SER A 246 1.99 16.38 22.51
N ARG A 247 1.07 16.15 23.45
CA ARG A 247 1.27 15.20 24.56
C ARG A 247 1.11 13.75 24.13
N SER A 248 0.55 13.52 22.97
CA SER A 248 0.30 12.19 22.36
C SER A 248 0.60 12.26 20.87
N PRO A 249 1.88 12.46 20.46
CA PRO A 249 2.25 12.65 19.07
C PRO A 249 1.95 11.39 18.25
N LEU A 250 1.47 11.56 17.02
CA LEU A 250 1.33 10.49 16.04
C LEU A 250 2.69 9.97 15.59
N LEU A 251 3.69 10.88 15.56
CA LEU A 251 5.05 10.61 15.14
C LEU A 251 6.05 11.00 16.25
N PRO A 252 6.38 10.08 17.19
CA PRO A 252 7.36 10.35 18.25
C PRO A 252 8.76 10.53 17.65
N PHE A 253 9.22 11.76 17.51
CA PHE A 253 10.53 12.07 16.92
C PHE A 253 11.71 11.43 17.67
N GLU A 254 11.54 11.10 18.95
CA GLU A 254 12.58 10.39 19.70
C GLU A 254 12.95 9.02 19.12
N LEU A 255 12.00 8.33 18.46
CA LEU A 255 12.24 7.05 17.80
C LEU A 255 13.19 7.19 16.62
N PHE A 256 13.16 8.32 15.92
CA PHE A 256 14.03 8.57 14.78
C PHE A 256 15.50 8.84 15.16
N ARG A 257 15.78 9.05 16.46
CA ARG A 257 17.17 9.07 16.96
C ARG A 257 17.78 7.66 16.96
N ARG A 258 16.98 6.61 16.94
CA ARG A 258 17.46 5.24 16.81
C ARG A 258 17.79 4.95 15.35
N ARG A 259 19.04 4.58 15.12
CA ARG A 259 19.59 4.40 13.76
C ARG A 259 18.79 3.41 12.94
N ASN A 260 18.51 2.21 13.50
CA ASN A 260 17.75 1.16 12.78
C ASN A 260 16.29 1.58 12.55
N PHE A 261 15.65 2.29 13.47
CA PHE A 261 14.29 2.79 13.28
C PHE A 261 14.20 3.82 12.14
N ALA A 262 15.08 4.82 12.16
CA ALA A 262 15.13 5.84 11.11
C ALA A 262 15.48 5.22 9.75
N GLY A 263 16.51 4.35 9.72
CA GLY A 263 16.95 3.66 8.51
C GLY A 263 15.88 2.77 7.91
N SER A 264 15.22 1.93 8.72
CA SER A 264 14.17 1.04 8.22
C SER A 264 12.95 1.78 7.69
N ASN A 265 12.55 2.91 8.31
CA ASN A 265 11.45 3.71 7.79
C ASN A 265 11.83 4.47 6.51
N ALA A 266 13.04 5.02 6.41
CA ALA A 266 13.54 5.63 5.18
C ALA A 266 13.63 4.62 4.03
N GLU A 267 14.14 3.43 4.30
CA GLU A 267 14.20 2.33 3.34
C GLU A 267 12.80 1.85 2.95
N THR A 268 11.89 1.70 3.91
CA THR A 268 10.48 1.38 3.65
C THR A 268 9.86 2.40 2.70
N PHE A 269 10.06 3.68 2.92
CA PHE A 269 9.56 4.73 2.03
C PHE A 269 10.06 4.56 0.59
N LEU A 270 11.38 4.43 0.40
CA LEU A 270 12.01 4.32 -0.92
C LEU A 270 11.59 3.04 -1.65
N VAL A 271 11.62 1.91 -0.96
CA VAL A 271 11.33 0.61 -1.55
C VAL A 271 9.85 0.45 -1.87
N TYR A 272 8.96 0.83 -0.96
CA TYR A 272 7.52 0.79 -1.24
C TYR A 272 7.10 1.83 -2.28
N ALA A 273 7.85 2.92 -2.43
CA ALA A 273 7.71 3.83 -3.55
C ALA A 273 7.99 3.09 -4.88
N ALA A 274 9.13 2.41 -4.99
CA ALA A 274 9.47 1.63 -6.18
C ALA A 274 8.42 0.54 -6.48
N LEU A 275 8.00 -0.20 -5.45
CA LEU A 275 7.01 -1.28 -5.57
C LEU A 275 5.64 -0.77 -6.02
N SER A 276 5.15 0.32 -5.43
CA SER A 276 3.82 0.85 -5.75
C SER A 276 3.74 1.34 -7.20
N GLY A 277 4.78 2.04 -7.67
CA GLY A 277 4.86 2.45 -9.06
C GLY A 277 4.94 1.25 -10.01
N PHE A 278 5.77 0.27 -9.71
CA PHE A 278 5.87 -0.96 -10.52
C PHE A 278 4.53 -1.70 -10.60
N PHE A 279 3.88 -1.96 -9.47
CA PHE A 279 2.60 -2.68 -9.44
C PHE A 279 1.43 -1.90 -10.05
N LEU A 280 1.52 -0.58 -10.14
CA LEU A 280 0.54 0.23 -10.83
C LEU A 280 0.76 0.23 -12.35
N TYR A 281 1.97 0.60 -12.79
CA TYR A 281 2.23 0.83 -14.22
C TYR A 281 2.53 -0.43 -15.01
N LEU A 282 2.97 -1.52 -14.38
CA LEU A 282 3.23 -2.78 -15.09
C LEU A 282 1.96 -3.37 -15.73
N PRO A 283 0.81 -3.55 -15.03
CA PRO A 283 -0.40 -4.05 -15.67
C PRO A 283 -0.92 -3.13 -16.78
N ILE A 284 -0.74 -1.81 -16.63
CA ILE A 284 -1.12 -0.83 -17.66
C ILE A 284 -0.25 -1.04 -18.91
N TYR A 285 1.06 -1.15 -18.73
CA TYR A 285 2.00 -1.37 -19.82
C TYR A 285 1.79 -2.72 -20.52
N LEU A 286 1.53 -3.78 -19.78
CA LEU A 286 1.24 -5.09 -20.38
C LEU A 286 -0.02 -5.04 -21.24
N GLN A 287 -1.08 -4.37 -20.80
CA GLN A 287 -2.29 -4.19 -21.61
C GLN A 287 -2.03 -3.29 -22.83
N PHE A 288 -1.19 -2.26 -22.72
CA PHE A 288 -0.70 -1.48 -23.86
C PHE A 288 0.04 -2.37 -24.88
N LEU A 289 0.84 -3.34 -24.45
CA LEU A 289 1.50 -4.32 -25.32
C LEU A 289 0.53 -5.38 -25.92
N GLY A 290 -0.75 -5.30 -25.58
CA GLY A 290 -1.80 -6.19 -26.09
C GLY A 290 -2.08 -7.43 -25.24
N PHE A 291 -1.60 -7.49 -23.99
CA PHE A 291 -2.06 -8.50 -23.04
C PHE A 291 -3.51 -8.25 -22.65
N THR A 292 -4.26 -9.33 -22.41
CA THR A 292 -5.60 -9.20 -21.85
C THR A 292 -5.53 -8.79 -20.37
N PRO A 293 -6.60 -8.24 -19.78
CA PRO A 293 -6.64 -7.94 -18.34
C PRO A 293 -6.30 -9.16 -17.47
N LEU A 294 -6.78 -10.35 -17.84
CA LEU A 294 -6.48 -11.60 -17.14
C LEU A 294 -4.99 -11.96 -17.25
N GLU A 295 -4.42 -11.92 -18.46
CA GLU A 295 -3.00 -12.18 -18.68
C GLU A 295 -2.13 -11.22 -17.83
N ALA A 296 -2.45 -9.92 -17.83
CA ALA A 296 -1.75 -8.92 -17.03
C ALA A 296 -1.86 -9.19 -15.52
N GLY A 297 -3.01 -9.63 -15.05
CA GLY A 297 -3.23 -10.03 -13.65
C GLY A 297 -2.44 -11.28 -13.26
N LEU A 298 -2.38 -12.27 -14.14
CA LEU A 298 -1.66 -13.53 -13.91
C LEU A 298 -0.14 -13.34 -13.75
N VAL A 299 0.43 -12.28 -14.30
CA VAL A 299 1.87 -11.94 -14.13
C VAL A 299 2.25 -11.75 -12.67
N SER A 300 1.32 -11.40 -11.79
CA SER A 300 1.58 -11.25 -10.36
C SER A 300 1.62 -12.58 -9.57
N VAL A 301 1.09 -13.66 -10.13
CA VAL A 301 0.97 -14.98 -9.46
C VAL A 301 2.32 -15.58 -9.08
N PRO A 302 3.36 -15.60 -9.95
CA PRO A 302 4.68 -16.10 -9.56
C PRO A 302 5.25 -15.37 -8.33
N THR A 303 5.12 -14.04 -8.28
CA THR A 303 5.57 -13.23 -7.14
C THR A 303 4.89 -13.69 -5.85
N SER A 304 3.63 -13.94 -5.93
CA SER A 304 2.81 -14.37 -4.81
C SER A 304 3.18 -15.75 -4.30
N ILE A 305 3.43 -16.68 -5.20
CA ILE A 305 3.90 -18.03 -4.88
C ILE A 305 5.27 -17.98 -4.18
N VAL A 306 6.21 -17.21 -4.75
CA VAL A 306 7.55 -17.04 -4.17
C VAL A 306 7.46 -16.42 -2.76
N MET A 307 6.64 -15.38 -2.59
CA MET A 307 6.42 -14.75 -1.29
C MET A 307 5.85 -15.72 -0.25
N LEU A 308 4.87 -16.54 -0.63
CA LEU A 308 4.23 -17.52 0.27
C LEU A 308 5.24 -18.52 0.85
N PHE A 309 6.18 -18.99 0.01
CA PHE A 309 7.13 -20.02 0.43
C PHE A 309 8.44 -19.48 1.00
N LEU A 310 8.88 -18.29 0.58
CA LEU A 310 10.22 -17.79 0.91
C LEU A 310 10.25 -16.66 1.92
N ALA A 311 9.20 -15.82 2.04
CA ALA A 311 9.25 -14.63 2.90
C ALA A 311 9.50 -14.98 4.38
N ALA A 312 8.82 -16.01 4.92
CA ALA A 312 9.03 -16.46 6.30
C ALA A 312 10.45 -17.03 6.52
N ARG A 313 11.01 -17.73 5.52
CA ARG A 313 12.36 -18.28 5.59
C ARG A 313 13.42 -17.18 5.64
N PHE A 314 13.28 -16.16 4.81
CA PHE A 314 14.19 -15.02 4.82
C PHE A 314 14.02 -14.16 6.07
N GLY A 315 12.82 -14.05 6.63
CA GLY A 315 12.60 -13.46 7.95
C GLY A 315 13.43 -14.17 9.03
N ALA A 316 13.29 -15.50 9.14
CA ALA A 316 14.04 -16.30 10.11
C ALA A 316 15.58 -16.26 9.87
N LEU A 317 16.01 -16.19 8.63
CA LEU A 317 17.44 -16.01 8.31
C LEU A 317 17.95 -14.64 8.73
N ALA A 318 17.15 -13.59 8.54
CA ALA A 318 17.50 -12.24 8.97
C ALA A 318 17.58 -12.12 10.51
N ASP A 319 16.70 -12.81 11.24
CA ASP A 319 16.79 -12.89 12.70
C ASP A 319 18.10 -13.56 13.16
N ARG A 320 18.56 -14.60 12.43
CA ARG A 320 19.77 -15.34 12.78
C ARG A 320 21.06 -14.62 12.38
N TYR A 321 21.12 -14.05 11.16
CA TYR A 321 22.35 -13.47 10.60
C TYR A 321 22.41 -11.95 10.69
N GLY A 322 21.31 -11.33 11.09
CA GLY A 322 21.12 -9.88 11.13
C GLY A 322 20.46 -9.34 9.85
N PRO A 323 19.68 -8.25 9.95
CA PRO A 323 18.83 -7.76 8.86
C PRO A 323 19.60 -7.06 7.73
N ARG A 324 20.77 -6.49 8.00
CA ARG A 324 21.51 -5.60 7.08
C ARG A 324 21.73 -6.19 5.68
N ALA A 325 22.17 -7.46 5.60
CA ALA A 325 22.45 -8.10 4.32
C ALA A 325 21.20 -8.30 3.48
N PHE A 326 20.08 -8.65 4.12
CA PHE A 326 18.79 -8.88 3.46
C PHE A 326 18.19 -7.57 2.97
N LEU A 327 18.28 -6.51 3.78
CA LEU A 327 17.80 -5.18 3.45
C LEU A 327 18.64 -4.51 2.35
N ALA A 328 19.91 -4.83 2.23
CA ALA A 328 20.72 -4.41 1.10
C ALA A 328 20.46 -5.24 -0.17
N ALA A 329 20.43 -6.57 -0.06
CA ALA A 329 20.36 -7.46 -1.23
C ALA A 329 18.95 -7.54 -1.84
N GLY A 330 17.88 -7.52 -1.03
CA GLY A 330 16.51 -7.60 -1.51
C GLY A 330 16.16 -6.52 -2.52
N PRO A 331 16.35 -5.23 -2.19
CA PRO A 331 16.07 -4.12 -3.12
C PRO A 331 16.96 -4.13 -4.37
N VAL A 332 18.21 -4.60 -4.27
CA VAL A 332 19.05 -4.80 -5.46
C VAL A 332 18.45 -5.86 -6.38
N LEU A 333 18.06 -7.02 -5.84
CA LEU A 333 17.50 -8.11 -6.64
C LEU A 333 16.21 -7.68 -7.34
N PHE A 334 15.23 -7.08 -6.63
CA PHE A 334 14.02 -6.69 -7.32
C PHE A 334 14.23 -5.50 -8.25
N GLY A 335 15.18 -4.60 -7.97
CA GLY A 335 15.57 -3.54 -8.90
C GLY A 335 16.18 -4.13 -10.20
N VAL A 336 17.02 -5.15 -10.10
CA VAL A 336 17.50 -5.91 -11.27
C VAL A 336 16.35 -6.59 -12.00
N GLY A 337 15.39 -7.17 -11.27
CA GLY A 337 14.18 -7.71 -11.86
C GLY A 337 13.40 -6.67 -12.67
N MET A 338 13.26 -5.45 -12.15
CA MET A 338 12.62 -4.34 -12.88
C MET A 338 13.41 -3.92 -14.13
N LEU A 339 14.75 -3.92 -14.09
CA LEU A 339 15.59 -3.61 -15.26
C LEU A 339 15.35 -4.56 -16.42
N LEU A 340 15.02 -5.82 -16.16
CA LEU A 340 14.72 -6.82 -17.19
C LEU A 340 13.41 -6.53 -17.94
N PHE A 341 12.59 -5.60 -17.47
CA PHE A 341 11.41 -5.10 -18.21
C PHE A 341 11.73 -4.00 -19.22
N LEU A 342 12.89 -3.35 -19.14
CA LEU A 342 13.24 -2.25 -20.06
C LEU A 342 13.28 -2.66 -21.54
N PRO A 343 13.75 -3.87 -21.92
CA PRO A 343 13.74 -4.32 -23.32
C PRO A 343 12.39 -4.86 -23.78
N VAL A 344 11.38 -4.98 -22.89
CA VAL A 344 10.08 -5.57 -23.24
C VAL A 344 9.26 -4.56 -24.02
N THR A 345 9.06 -4.76 -25.32
CA THR A 345 8.26 -3.94 -26.23
C THR A 345 7.17 -4.74 -26.95
N SER A 346 7.12 -6.05 -26.72
CA SER A 346 6.14 -6.96 -27.30
C SER A 346 5.80 -8.11 -26.35
N LYS A 347 4.73 -8.85 -26.65
CA LYS A 347 4.42 -10.11 -25.95
C LYS A 347 5.56 -11.13 -26.03
N ALA A 348 6.26 -11.20 -27.16
CA ALA A 348 7.38 -12.11 -27.34
C ALA A 348 8.56 -11.76 -26.42
N ASP A 349 8.88 -10.47 -26.29
CA ASP A 349 9.93 -9.99 -25.41
C ASP A 349 9.59 -10.24 -23.93
N PHE A 350 8.31 -10.16 -23.57
CA PHE A 350 7.88 -10.50 -22.22
C PHE A 350 8.23 -11.96 -21.86
N TRP A 351 7.96 -12.91 -22.73
CA TRP A 351 8.31 -14.30 -22.47
C TRP A 351 9.82 -14.53 -22.39
N ARG A 352 10.59 -13.72 -23.11
CA ARG A 352 12.05 -13.80 -23.13
C ARG A 352 12.73 -13.11 -21.94
N TYR A 353 12.28 -11.92 -21.56
CA TYR A 353 12.91 -11.08 -20.55
C TYR A 353 12.02 -10.82 -19.34
N GLY A 354 10.73 -10.55 -19.55
CA GLY A 354 9.78 -10.18 -18.51
C GLY A 354 9.56 -11.30 -17.50
N LEU A 355 9.47 -12.56 -17.96
CA LEU A 355 9.31 -13.71 -17.06
C LEU A 355 10.54 -13.87 -16.12
N ALA A 356 11.75 -13.71 -16.67
CA ALA A 356 12.98 -13.70 -15.87
C ALA A 356 12.97 -12.51 -14.90
N GLY A 357 12.50 -11.34 -15.36
CA GLY A 357 12.33 -10.15 -14.54
C GLY A 357 11.41 -10.40 -13.35
N ILE A 358 10.23 -11.00 -13.57
CA ILE A 358 9.30 -11.38 -12.49
C ILE A 358 9.93 -12.38 -11.52
N ALA A 359 10.67 -13.36 -11.99
CA ALA A 359 11.30 -14.35 -11.12
C ALA A 359 12.35 -13.70 -10.19
N VAL A 360 13.25 -12.87 -10.74
CA VAL A 360 14.27 -12.15 -9.95
C VAL A 360 13.63 -11.14 -9.00
N PHE A 361 12.67 -10.38 -9.49
CA PHE A 361 11.87 -9.44 -8.69
C PHE A 361 11.22 -10.12 -7.48
N SER A 362 10.60 -11.27 -7.71
CA SER A 362 9.86 -12.01 -6.68
C SER A 362 10.78 -12.52 -5.57
N VAL A 363 11.96 -13.01 -5.92
CA VAL A 363 12.96 -13.43 -4.94
C VAL A 363 13.45 -12.23 -4.13
N GLY A 364 13.78 -11.11 -4.80
CA GLY A 364 14.19 -9.87 -4.13
C GLY A 364 13.16 -9.38 -3.13
N LEU A 365 11.88 -9.40 -3.52
CA LEU A 365 10.77 -9.02 -2.65
C LEU A 365 10.65 -9.94 -1.42
N ALA A 366 10.79 -11.25 -1.60
CA ALA A 366 10.76 -12.21 -0.50
C ALA A 366 11.94 -12.04 0.47
N VAL A 367 13.11 -11.68 -0.04
CA VAL A 367 14.32 -11.38 0.77
C VAL A 367 14.11 -10.12 1.63
N PHE A 368 13.32 -9.15 1.16
CA PHE A 368 13.19 -7.82 1.76
C PHE A 368 12.04 -7.69 2.76
N VAL A 369 10.81 -8.11 2.38
CA VAL A 369 9.56 -7.67 3.04
C VAL A 369 9.46 -8.09 4.51
N ALA A 370 9.80 -9.34 4.84
CA ALA A 370 9.73 -9.81 6.22
C ALA A 370 10.83 -9.15 7.10
N PRO A 371 12.11 -9.09 6.67
CA PRO A 371 13.15 -8.43 7.44
C PRO A 371 12.93 -6.94 7.69
N ILE A 372 12.42 -6.17 6.71
CA ILE A 372 12.22 -4.72 6.91
C ILE A 372 11.15 -4.43 7.96
N THR A 373 10.04 -5.16 7.91
CA THR A 373 8.94 -4.97 8.86
C THR A 373 9.37 -5.38 10.27
N ALA A 374 10.08 -6.50 10.41
CA ALA A 374 10.61 -6.95 11.69
C ALA A 374 11.60 -5.91 12.27
N THR A 375 12.56 -5.43 11.46
CA THR A 375 13.55 -4.43 11.87
C THR A 375 12.88 -3.12 12.31
N ALA A 376 11.91 -2.61 11.57
CA ALA A 376 11.21 -1.38 11.93
C ALA A 376 10.50 -1.47 13.29
N ILE A 377 9.88 -2.62 13.59
CA ILE A 377 9.13 -2.81 14.83
C ILE A 377 10.08 -3.09 16.00
N SER A 378 11.09 -3.96 15.82
CA SER A 378 12.03 -4.35 16.88
C SER A 378 12.96 -3.23 17.29
N SER A 379 13.22 -2.25 16.43
CA SER A 379 14.05 -1.08 16.70
C SER A 379 13.40 -0.07 17.65
N ALA A 380 12.11 -0.22 17.97
CA ALA A 380 11.40 0.62 18.92
C ALA A 380 11.30 -0.10 20.28
N PRO A 381 11.31 0.63 21.41
CA PRO A 381 10.99 0.06 22.72
C PRO A 381 9.62 -0.62 22.68
N GLU A 382 9.45 -1.70 23.45
CA GLU A 382 8.23 -2.52 23.45
C GLU A 382 6.94 -1.70 23.68
N ARG A 383 7.01 -0.68 24.55
CA ARG A 383 5.91 0.28 24.79
C ARG A 383 5.47 1.04 23.55
N PHE A 384 6.33 1.17 22.53
CA PHE A 384 6.07 1.87 21.27
C PHE A 384 5.90 0.95 20.07
N ALA A 385 5.90 -0.38 20.24
CA ALA A 385 5.81 -1.34 19.13
C ALA A 385 4.58 -1.12 18.22
N GLY A 386 3.43 -0.75 18.81
CA GLY A 386 2.23 -0.40 18.05
C GLY A 386 2.40 0.87 17.22
N ILE A 387 3.02 1.90 17.80
CA ILE A 387 3.32 3.17 17.12
C ILE A 387 4.35 2.92 16.00
N ALA A 388 5.40 2.16 16.29
CA ALA A 388 6.43 1.80 15.30
C ALA A 388 5.84 1.10 14.07
N SER A 389 4.94 0.14 14.29
CA SER A 389 4.21 -0.53 13.20
C SER A 389 3.33 0.45 12.40
N GLY A 390 2.62 1.35 13.08
CA GLY A 390 1.80 2.39 12.45
C GLY A 390 2.64 3.36 11.61
N VAL A 391 3.76 3.83 12.15
CA VAL A 391 4.71 4.70 11.45
C VAL A 391 5.26 4.01 10.20
N ASN A 392 5.74 2.76 10.33
CA ASN A 392 6.28 2.01 9.19
C ASN A 392 5.22 1.80 8.09
N THR A 393 3.98 1.46 8.45
CA THR A 393 2.86 1.35 7.51
C THR A 393 2.58 2.71 6.84
N THR A 394 2.62 3.80 7.58
CA THR A 394 2.42 5.16 7.04
C THR A 394 3.52 5.49 6.03
N PHE A 395 4.79 5.25 6.35
CA PHE A 395 5.91 5.50 5.43
C PHE A 395 5.80 4.67 4.15
N SER A 396 5.36 3.40 4.23
CA SER A 396 5.13 2.58 3.03
C SER A 396 4.03 3.15 2.14
N ARG A 397 2.93 3.62 2.72
CA ARG A 397 1.81 4.22 1.98
C ARG A 397 2.20 5.56 1.34
N LEU A 398 2.90 6.40 2.09
CA LEU A 398 3.37 7.70 1.60
C LEU A 398 4.38 7.55 0.46
N GLY A 399 5.32 6.61 0.60
CA GLY A 399 6.25 6.27 -0.48
C GLY A 399 5.49 5.90 -1.75
N GLY A 400 4.48 5.03 -1.64
CA GLY A 400 3.65 4.62 -2.76
C GLY A 400 2.91 5.78 -3.43
N LEU A 401 2.30 6.67 -2.66
CA LEU A 401 1.61 7.86 -3.19
C LEU A 401 2.57 8.77 -3.97
N MET A 402 3.73 9.08 -3.37
CA MET A 402 4.72 9.96 -3.99
C MET A 402 5.28 9.36 -5.28
N ALA A 403 5.56 8.06 -5.29
CA ALA A 403 6.11 7.41 -6.48
C ALA A 403 5.12 7.39 -7.64
N VAL A 404 3.85 7.11 -7.39
CA VAL A 404 2.84 7.14 -8.46
C VAL A 404 2.74 8.52 -9.07
N ALA A 405 2.69 9.59 -8.25
CA ALA A 405 2.64 10.96 -8.74
C ALA A 405 3.93 11.36 -9.51
N ILE A 406 5.11 10.98 -9.01
CA ILE A 406 6.40 11.26 -9.67
C ILE A 406 6.54 10.49 -10.98
N MET A 407 6.18 9.20 -10.98
CA MET A 407 6.29 8.36 -12.17
C MET A 407 5.26 8.75 -13.23
N GLY A 408 4.04 9.11 -12.84
CA GLY A 408 3.03 9.64 -13.74
C GLY A 408 3.46 10.93 -14.41
N LEU A 409 4.00 11.87 -13.63
CA LEU A 409 4.62 13.08 -14.15
C LEU A 409 5.74 12.76 -15.15
N ALA A 410 6.63 11.82 -14.81
CA ALA A 410 7.70 11.41 -15.70
C ALA A 410 7.18 10.79 -17.00
N ILE A 411 6.14 9.95 -16.89
CA ILE A 411 5.47 9.37 -18.07
C ILE A 411 4.91 10.48 -18.97
N SER A 412 4.18 11.43 -18.42
CA SER A 412 3.61 12.54 -19.18
C SER A 412 4.69 13.38 -19.87
N LEU A 413 5.68 13.86 -19.12
CA LEU A 413 6.76 14.69 -19.66
C LEU A 413 7.60 13.99 -20.73
N VAL A 414 7.93 12.72 -20.51
CA VAL A 414 8.74 11.96 -21.48
C VAL A 414 7.91 11.59 -22.71
N PHE A 415 6.62 11.29 -22.56
CA PHE A 415 5.71 11.06 -23.66
C PHE A 415 5.61 12.28 -24.57
N ASP A 416 5.35 13.46 -24.01
CA ASP A 416 5.25 14.71 -24.74
C ASP A 416 6.56 15.07 -25.47
N ALA A 417 7.70 14.86 -24.80
CA ALA A 417 9.03 15.12 -25.38
C ALA A 417 9.39 14.19 -26.55
N ASN A 418 8.72 13.02 -26.70
CA ASN A 418 8.97 12.03 -27.74
C ASN A 418 7.87 11.98 -28.82
N GLY A 419 7.10 13.03 -28.99
CA GLY A 419 6.09 13.16 -30.02
C GLY A 419 4.66 12.85 -29.57
N GLY A 420 4.44 12.77 -28.26
CA GLY A 420 3.11 12.74 -27.68
C GLY A 420 2.32 14.01 -28.03
N THR A 421 1.02 13.88 -28.13
CA THR A 421 0.12 15.01 -28.36
C THR A 421 -0.81 15.19 -27.17
N GLN A 422 -1.28 16.41 -26.91
CA GLN A 422 -2.18 16.70 -25.80
C GLN A 422 -3.51 15.91 -25.84
N SER A 423 -3.90 15.43 -27.02
CA SER A 423 -5.10 14.60 -27.21
C SER A 423 -4.83 13.10 -27.05
N ALA A 424 -3.58 12.67 -26.97
CA ALA A 424 -3.21 11.26 -26.85
C ALA A 424 -2.90 10.89 -25.40
N VAL A 425 -3.42 9.76 -24.97
CA VAL A 425 -3.16 9.23 -23.62
C VAL A 425 -1.94 8.32 -23.66
N PRO A 426 -0.91 8.57 -22.82
CA PRO A 426 0.23 7.67 -22.70
C PRO A 426 -0.21 6.26 -22.30
N LEU A 427 0.43 5.24 -22.87
CA LEU A 427 0.16 3.82 -22.58
C LEU A 427 -1.29 3.37 -22.92
N ALA A 428 -1.97 4.07 -23.81
CA ALA A 428 -3.33 3.73 -24.22
C ALA A 428 -3.41 2.35 -24.90
N VAL A 429 -4.37 1.54 -24.47
CA VAL A 429 -4.58 0.21 -25.05
C VAL A 429 -5.02 0.33 -26.50
N GLY A 430 -4.37 -0.44 -27.39
CA GLY A 430 -4.70 -0.46 -28.82
C GLY A 430 -4.11 0.69 -29.63
N GLN A 431 -3.11 1.41 -29.10
CA GLN A 431 -2.41 2.46 -29.83
C GLN A 431 -1.75 1.91 -31.10
N GLN A 432 -2.16 2.43 -32.27
CA GLN A 432 -1.68 2.02 -33.57
C GLN A 432 -0.64 2.98 -34.18
N ASP A 433 -0.65 4.27 -33.76
CA ASP A 433 0.31 5.24 -34.26
C ASP A 433 1.74 4.87 -33.79
N PRO A 434 2.69 4.67 -34.71
CA PRO A 434 4.05 4.26 -34.36
C PRO A 434 4.79 5.29 -33.49
N VAL A 435 4.53 6.61 -33.68
CA VAL A 435 5.16 7.68 -32.91
C VAL A 435 4.66 7.66 -31.47
N LEU A 436 3.33 7.61 -31.29
CA LEU A 436 2.71 7.55 -29.95
C LEU A 436 3.05 6.26 -29.22
N ARG A 437 3.18 5.16 -29.96
CA ARG A 437 3.61 3.87 -29.43
C ARG A 437 5.03 3.96 -28.90
N HIS A 438 5.97 4.48 -29.71
CA HIS A 438 7.36 4.67 -29.30
C HIS A 438 7.46 5.62 -28.11
N ALA A 439 6.76 6.75 -28.11
CA ALA A 439 6.71 7.70 -27.01
C ALA A 439 6.23 7.03 -25.71
N SER A 440 5.21 6.17 -25.78
CA SER A 440 4.70 5.40 -24.63
C SER A 440 5.74 4.41 -24.08
N GLU A 441 6.45 3.70 -24.95
CA GLU A 441 7.51 2.75 -24.56
C GLU A 441 8.67 3.47 -23.85
N VAL A 442 9.12 4.64 -24.37
CA VAL A 442 10.17 5.45 -23.75
C VAL A 442 9.70 6.02 -22.41
N ALA A 443 8.45 6.48 -22.33
CA ALA A 443 7.85 6.99 -21.11
C ALA A 443 7.77 5.91 -20.01
N PHE A 444 7.35 4.70 -20.34
CA PHE A 444 7.36 3.58 -19.40
C PHE A 444 8.77 3.23 -18.91
N ARG A 445 9.77 3.21 -19.81
CA ARG A 445 11.17 2.99 -19.42
C ARG A 445 11.67 4.03 -18.44
N ALA A 446 11.31 5.32 -18.65
CA ALA A 446 11.68 6.39 -17.72
C ALA A 446 11.08 6.16 -16.33
N ALA A 447 9.80 5.81 -16.25
CA ALA A 447 9.14 5.47 -14.99
C ALA A 447 9.81 4.25 -14.30
N MET A 448 10.13 3.20 -15.05
CA MET A 448 10.83 2.02 -14.50
C MET A 448 12.23 2.36 -13.99
N LEU A 449 12.98 3.23 -14.67
CA LEU A 449 14.30 3.69 -14.20
C LEU A 449 14.19 4.49 -12.89
N ILE A 450 13.13 5.27 -12.70
CA ILE A 450 12.86 5.93 -11.41
C ILE A 450 12.61 4.88 -10.33
N ALA A 451 11.77 3.86 -10.60
CA ALA A 451 11.53 2.77 -9.64
C ALA A 451 12.81 2.02 -9.28
N VAL A 452 13.65 1.69 -10.27
CA VAL A 452 14.97 1.07 -10.07
C VAL A 452 15.88 1.95 -9.21
N GLY A 453 15.94 3.25 -9.51
CA GLY A 453 16.71 4.23 -8.73
C GLY A 453 16.27 4.29 -7.26
N LEU A 454 14.97 4.30 -7.01
CA LEU A 454 14.40 4.25 -5.66
C LEU A 454 14.72 2.93 -4.95
N ALA A 455 14.65 1.81 -5.65
CA ALA A 455 15.03 0.49 -5.12
C ALA A 455 16.50 0.45 -4.70
N PHE A 456 17.40 0.90 -5.57
CA PHE A 456 18.83 0.95 -5.26
C PHE A 456 19.18 1.96 -4.17
N ALA A 457 18.49 3.11 -4.13
CA ALA A 457 18.62 4.05 -3.01
C ALA A 457 18.20 3.40 -1.68
N GLY A 458 17.11 2.61 -1.67
CA GLY A 458 16.71 1.80 -0.52
C GLY A 458 17.80 0.82 -0.12
N ALA A 459 18.37 0.08 -1.08
CA ALA A 459 19.48 -0.85 -0.84
C ALA A 459 20.70 -0.16 -0.21
N VAL A 460 21.03 1.04 -0.64
CA VAL A 460 22.11 1.87 -0.05
C VAL A 460 21.79 2.22 1.40
N VAL A 461 20.55 2.61 1.70
CA VAL A 461 20.11 2.86 3.08
C VAL A 461 20.24 1.59 3.92
N GLY A 462 19.75 0.44 3.44
CA GLY A 462 19.88 -0.85 4.11
C GLY A 462 21.34 -1.22 4.39
N ALA A 463 22.22 -1.02 3.40
CA ALA A 463 23.65 -1.32 3.53
C ALA A 463 24.41 -0.39 4.48
N LEU A 464 24.11 0.92 4.48
CA LEU A 464 24.91 1.92 5.20
C LEU A 464 24.31 2.32 6.55
N VAL A 465 22.97 2.31 6.67
CA VAL A 465 22.30 2.80 7.88
C VAL A 465 21.93 1.66 8.82
N ILE A 466 21.51 0.49 8.32
CA ILE A 466 21.11 -0.62 9.20
C ILE A 466 22.33 -1.27 9.86
N SER A 467 22.23 -1.47 11.19
CA SER A 467 23.29 -2.03 12.04
C SER A 467 22.83 -3.35 12.65
N ASN A 468 23.55 -4.45 12.36
CA ASN A 468 23.30 -5.75 12.99
C ASN A 468 23.63 -5.74 14.49
N ALA A 469 24.60 -4.92 14.92
CA ALA A 469 24.97 -4.81 16.33
C ALA A 469 23.84 -4.17 17.15
N ASP A 470 23.22 -3.11 16.62
CA ASP A 470 22.10 -2.46 17.28
C ASP A 470 20.86 -3.37 17.30
N ALA A 471 20.59 -4.10 16.21
CA ALA A 471 19.49 -5.05 16.14
C ALA A 471 19.60 -6.17 17.20
N ARG A 472 20.81 -6.68 17.45
CA ARG A 472 21.06 -7.68 18.50
C ARG A 472 20.84 -7.11 19.91
N ARG A 473 21.38 -5.92 20.20
CA ARG A 473 21.18 -5.24 21.48
C ARG A 473 19.70 -4.96 21.77
N GLU A 474 18.96 -4.54 20.76
CA GLU A 474 17.53 -4.26 20.86
C GLU A 474 16.72 -5.54 21.16
N SER A 475 17.10 -6.70 20.61
CA SER A 475 16.48 -7.99 20.90
C SER A 475 16.80 -8.53 22.30
N GLU A 476 18.03 -8.32 22.81
CA GLU A 476 18.44 -8.75 24.15
C GLU A 476 17.71 -7.96 25.24
N VAL A 477 17.58 -6.64 25.10
CA VAL A 477 16.84 -5.79 26.05
C VAL A 477 15.35 -6.13 26.09
N GLY A 478 14.74 -6.49 24.95
CA GLY A 478 13.35 -6.94 24.88
C GLY A 478 13.12 -8.31 25.55
N GLY A 479 14.10 -9.23 25.46
CA GLY A 479 14.06 -10.55 26.10
C GLY A 479 14.16 -10.48 27.62
N ASP A 480 15.03 -9.62 28.16
CA ASP A 480 15.21 -9.44 29.61
C ASP A 480 13.98 -8.81 30.29
N THR A 481 13.31 -7.86 29.62
CA THR A 481 12.07 -7.25 30.15
C THR A 481 10.89 -8.23 30.13
N ALA A 482 10.80 -9.14 29.18
CA ALA A 482 9.80 -10.19 29.17
C ALA A 482 10.03 -11.23 30.28
N ALA A 483 11.28 -11.64 30.52
CA ALA A 483 11.65 -12.56 31.58
C ALA A 483 11.40 -12.00 33.01
N LEU A 484 11.59 -10.68 33.20
CA LEU A 484 11.31 -10.00 34.48
C LEU A 484 9.79 -9.75 34.70
N ALA A 485 8.98 -9.77 33.66
CA ALA A 485 7.52 -9.63 33.76
C ALA A 485 6.82 -10.99 34.07
N ASP A 486 7.49 -12.11 33.81
CA ASP A 486 7.00 -13.47 34.08
C ASP A 486 7.54 -14.01 35.45
N ALA A 487 8.44 -13.29 36.15
CA ALA A 487 8.95 -13.60 37.49
C ALA A 487 8.22 -12.78 38.57
#